data_45a5653fab1967ceb5a098e2b66052d6
#
_entry.id   45a5653fab1967ceb5a098e2b66052d6
#
_cell.length_a   1.000
_cell.length_b   1.000
_cell.length_c   1.000
_cell.angle_alpha   90.00
_cell.angle_beta   90.00
_cell.angle_gamma   90.00
#
_symmetry.space_group_name_H-M   'P 1'
#
loop_
_entity.id
_entity.type
_entity.pdbx_description
1 polymer ?
#
loop_
_entity_poly.entity_id
_entity_poly.type
_entity_poly.pdbx_seq_one_letter_code
_entity_poly.pdbx_strand_id
1 'polypeptide(L)'
;VYDGCGYRPYEEDDQVAPVSVYGKTKLEGEKLLLDACYQSVVLRTSWLYSSYGNNFVKTMLRLGEEKEQISVVFDQIGTPTYAADLAQAIMKIIDSPEFVPGIYNFSDEGVCSWFDFAVSVHRIAGISKCKVLPIESREYPAKAVRPFYSVMNKKKIKKTYKFDIPHWEESLKKCITILMK
;
A
#
# COMPACT_ATOMS: atom_id res chain seq x y z
N VAL A 1 7.11 -6.92 -6.07
CA VAL A 1 7.95 -7.38 -7.20
C VAL A 1 9.38 -6.85 -7.14
N TYR A 2 9.64 -5.76 -6.43
CA TYR A 2 10.98 -5.19 -6.21
C TYR A 2 11.71 -5.91 -5.07
N ASP A 3 13.03 -5.67 -4.93
CA ASP A 3 13.88 -6.31 -3.90
C ASP A 3 13.65 -5.77 -2.48
N GLY A 4 13.11 -4.56 -2.36
CA GLY A 4 12.86 -3.90 -1.08
C GLY A 4 14.06 -3.21 -0.44
N CYS A 5 15.14 -3.01 -1.18
CA CYS A 5 16.39 -2.37 -0.74
C CYS A 5 16.58 -0.97 -1.35
N GLY A 6 15.56 -0.42 -1.99
CA GLY A 6 15.61 0.89 -2.63
C GLY A 6 15.83 2.04 -1.65
N TYR A 7 16.44 3.11 -2.13
CA TYR A 7 16.65 4.39 -1.42
C TYR A 7 15.93 5.57 -2.12
N ARG A 8 15.25 5.29 -3.25
CA ARG A 8 14.37 6.20 -3.99
C ARG A 8 13.08 5.47 -4.36
N PRO A 9 11.97 6.18 -4.64
CA PRO A 9 10.74 5.53 -5.10
C PRO A 9 10.99 4.69 -6.36
N TYR A 10 10.54 3.42 -6.33
CA TYR A 10 10.65 2.51 -7.47
C TYR A 10 9.85 3.00 -8.66
N GLU A 11 10.46 2.99 -9.83
CA GLU A 11 9.83 3.23 -11.12
C GLU A 11 9.39 1.91 -11.77
N GLU A 12 8.50 1.94 -12.74
CA GLU A 12 7.92 0.73 -13.35
C GLU A 12 8.94 -0.11 -14.10
N ASP A 13 10.01 0.52 -14.61
CA ASP A 13 11.13 -0.06 -15.34
C ASP A 13 12.35 -0.39 -14.46
N ASP A 14 12.29 -0.13 -13.16
CA ASP A 14 13.33 -0.59 -12.23
C ASP A 14 13.40 -2.12 -12.21
N GLN A 15 14.62 -2.63 -12.00
CA GLN A 15 14.86 -4.07 -11.95
C GLN A 15 13.98 -4.75 -10.90
N VAL A 16 13.20 -5.74 -11.35
CA VAL A 16 12.38 -6.58 -10.48
C VAL A 16 13.20 -7.73 -9.92
N ALA A 17 13.19 -7.90 -8.59
CA ALA A 17 13.94 -8.96 -7.90
C ALA A 17 13.20 -9.41 -6.62
N PRO A 18 11.98 -10.01 -6.75
CA PRO A 18 11.16 -10.35 -5.61
C PRO A 18 11.83 -11.39 -4.70
N VAL A 19 11.96 -11.07 -3.42
CA VAL A 19 12.60 -11.93 -2.41
C VAL A 19 11.65 -12.97 -1.79
N SER A 20 10.33 -12.79 -1.92
CA SER A 20 9.32 -13.68 -1.37
C SER A 20 8.62 -14.51 -2.44
N VAL A 21 8.05 -15.67 -2.05
CA VAL A 21 7.20 -16.49 -2.93
C VAL A 21 6.01 -15.67 -3.44
N TYR A 22 5.38 -14.89 -2.57
CA TYR A 22 4.29 -13.97 -2.96
C TYR A 22 4.73 -13.00 -4.07
N GLY A 23 5.87 -12.34 -3.90
CA GLY A 23 6.39 -11.42 -4.92
C GLY A 23 6.71 -12.11 -6.25
N LYS A 24 7.29 -13.33 -6.19
CA LYS A 24 7.58 -14.15 -7.38
C LYS A 24 6.31 -14.53 -8.13
N THR A 25 5.26 -14.99 -7.43
CA THR A 25 3.99 -15.35 -8.08
C THR A 25 3.27 -14.14 -8.66
N LYS A 26 3.37 -12.95 -8.01
CA LYS A 26 2.82 -11.72 -8.59
C LYS A 26 3.55 -11.29 -9.85
N LEU A 27 4.87 -11.34 -9.85
CA LEU A 27 5.67 -11.02 -11.03
C LEU A 27 5.40 -11.99 -12.19
N GLU A 28 5.27 -13.28 -11.90
CA GLU A 28 4.94 -14.28 -12.92
C GLU A 28 3.54 -14.06 -13.51
N GLY A 29 2.55 -13.77 -12.66
CA GLY A 29 1.20 -13.43 -13.13
C GLY A 29 1.16 -12.16 -13.99
N GLU A 30 1.99 -11.15 -13.67
CA GLU A 30 2.15 -9.93 -14.46
C GLU A 30 2.71 -10.27 -15.86
N LYS A 31 3.76 -11.09 -15.96
CA LYS A 31 4.34 -11.53 -17.23
C LYS A 31 3.34 -12.32 -18.07
N LEU A 32 2.72 -13.35 -17.49
CA LEU A 32 1.74 -14.18 -18.19
C LEU A 32 0.55 -13.36 -18.72
N LEU A 33 0.09 -12.37 -17.96
CA LEU A 33 -0.98 -11.48 -18.43
C LEU A 33 -0.54 -10.66 -19.65
N LEU A 34 0.65 -10.05 -19.59
CA LEU A 34 1.15 -9.22 -20.69
C LEU A 34 1.48 -10.04 -21.94
N ASP A 35 1.98 -11.27 -21.78
CA ASP A 35 2.21 -12.22 -22.89
C ASP A 35 0.90 -12.66 -23.53
N ALA A 36 -0.14 -12.92 -22.73
CA ALA A 36 -1.45 -13.34 -23.24
C ALA A 36 -2.25 -12.20 -23.86
N CYS A 37 -2.09 -10.98 -23.35
CA CYS A 37 -2.80 -9.79 -23.82
C CYS A 37 -1.93 -8.54 -23.67
N TYR A 38 -1.27 -8.14 -24.76
CA TYR A 38 -0.41 -6.95 -24.77
C TYR A 38 -1.19 -5.64 -24.52
N GLN A 39 -2.51 -5.64 -24.72
CA GLN A 39 -3.40 -4.53 -24.43
C GLN A 39 -3.93 -4.57 -22.98
N SER A 40 -3.11 -4.98 -22.04
CA SER A 40 -3.46 -5.00 -20.62
C SER A 40 -2.84 -3.84 -19.86
N VAL A 41 -3.50 -3.43 -18.79
CA VAL A 41 -2.95 -2.54 -17.77
C VAL A 41 -2.73 -3.32 -16.49
N VAL A 42 -1.51 -3.28 -15.96
CA VAL A 42 -1.13 -3.83 -14.66
C VAL A 42 -0.94 -2.68 -13.69
N LEU A 43 -1.64 -2.69 -12.56
CA LEU A 43 -1.43 -1.75 -11.47
C LEU A 43 -0.66 -2.42 -10.34
N ARG A 44 0.61 -2.03 -10.14
CA ARG A 44 1.38 -2.40 -8.95
C ARG A 44 0.97 -1.50 -7.81
N THR A 45 0.59 -2.09 -6.68
CA THR A 45 0.17 -1.35 -5.48
C THR A 45 0.85 -1.86 -4.21
N SER A 46 0.80 -1.09 -3.14
CA SER A 46 1.39 -1.42 -1.84
C SER A 46 0.40 -1.16 -0.71
N TRP A 47 0.53 -1.91 0.39
CA TRP A 47 -0.15 -1.69 1.67
C TRP A 47 -1.66 -1.43 1.55
N LEU A 48 -2.33 -2.25 0.74
CA LEU A 48 -3.76 -2.10 0.46
C LEU A 48 -4.60 -2.32 1.71
N TYR A 49 -5.51 -1.39 2.00
CA TYR A 49 -6.48 -1.48 3.09
C TYR A 49 -7.87 -1.01 2.64
N SER A 50 -8.89 -1.39 3.39
CA SER A 50 -10.29 -1.13 3.04
C SER A 50 -11.17 -1.09 4.29
N SER A 51 -12.36 -0.50 4.17
CA SER A 51 -13.46 -0.68 5.13
C SER A 51 -14.03 -2.11 5.10
N TYR A 52 -13.71 -2.90 4.07
CA TYR A 52 -14.15 -4.30 3.92
C TYR A 52 -13.02 -5.29 4.21
N GLY A 53 -13.39 -6.53 4.57
CA GLY A 53 -12.44 -7.62 4.80
C GLY A 53 -11.50 -7.39 5.98
N ASN A 54 -10.51 -8.25 6.15
CA ASN A 54 -9.48 -8.14 7.18
C ASN A 54 -8.26 -7.39 6.63
N ASN A 55 -7.77 -6.39 7.36
CA ASN A 55 -6.60 -5.60 6.97
C ASN A 55 -5.94 -4.95 8.20
N PHE A 56 -4.82 -4.28 7.98
CA PHE A 56 -4.03 -3.66 9.02
C PHE A 56 -4.82 -2.61 9.81
N VAL A 57 -5.59 -1.72 9.16
CA VAL A 57 -6.35 -0.65 9.82
C VAL A 57 -7.35 -1.24 10.81
N LYS A 58 -8.15 -2.24 10.38
CA LYS A 58 -9.12 -2.91 11.25
C LYS A 58 -8.45 -3.65 12.41
N THR A 59 -7.27 -4.22 12.17
CA THR A 59 -6.46 -4.85 13.22
C THR A 59 -6.00 -3.82 14.26
N MET A 60 -5.51 -2.66 13.82
CA MET A 60 -5.08 -1.59 14.73
C MET A 60 -6.24 -1.02 15.54
N LEU A 61 -7.40 -0.81 14.93
CA LEU A 61 -8.61 -0.37 15.63
C LEU A 61 -8.99 -1.38 16.74
N ARG A 62 -9.09 -2.67 16.39
CA ARG A 62 -9.42 -3.72 17.36
C ARG A 62 -8.41 -3.82 18.49
N LEU A 63 -7.12 -3.88 18.16
CA LEU A 63 -6.06 -3.96 19.18
C LEU A 63 -6.00 -2.70 20.05
N GLY A 64 -6.28 -1.54 19.47
CA GLY A 64 -6.40 -0.28 20.20
C GLY A 64 -7.50 -0.29 21.26
N GLU A 65 -8.58 -1.05 21.04
CA GLU A 65 -9.66 -1.25 22.01
C GLU A 65 -9.34 -2.35 23.04
N GLU A 66 -8.61 -3.39 22.66
CA GLU A 66 -8.38 -4.59 23.49
C GLU A 66 -7.11 -4.50 24.36
N LYS A 67 -6.10 -3.68 23.97
CA LYS A 67 -4.76 -3.69 24.59
C LYS A 67 -4.40 -2.33 25.18
N GLU A 68 -3.58 -2.35 26.22
CA GLU A 68 -2.95 -1.16 26.78
C GLU A 68 -1.73 -0.70 25.95
N GLN A 69 -1.07 -1.66 25.29
CA GLN A 69 0.04 -1.36 24.37
C GLN A 69 0.16 -2.39 23.25
N ILE A 70 0.68 -1.95 22.11
CA ILE A 70 1.05 -2.79 20.96
C ILE A 70 2.42 -2.37 20.44
N SER A 71 3.15 -3.31 19.84
CA SER A 71 4.43 -3.08 19.19
C SER A 71 4.29 -3.17 17.67
N VAL A 72 4.80 -2.17 16.95
CA VAL A 72 4.68 -2.10 15.48
C VAL A 72 6.03 -1.73 14.87
N VAL A 73 6.40 -2.39 13.79
CA VAL A 73 7.69 -2.17 13.11
C VAL A 73 7.78 -0.76 12.51
N PHE A 74 8.93 -0.10 12.71
CA PHE A 74 9.17 1.26 12.21
C PHE A 74 10.17 1.30 11.05
N ASP A 75 10.94 0.24 10.82
CA ASP A 75 12.01 0.15 9.83
C ASP A 75 11.55 -0.42 8.47
N GLN A 76 10.24 -0.61 8.28
CA GLN A 76 9.64 -0.93 6.99
C GLN A 76 8.88 0.30 6.48
N ILE A 77 9.32 0.83 5.35
CA ILE A 77 8.86 2.09 4.78
C ILE A 77 8.07 1.85 3.49
N GLY A 78 6.91 2.46 3.39
CA GLY A 78 6.04 2.31 2.23
C GLY A 78 4.98 3.39 2.15
N THR A 79 3.98 3.15 1.31
CA THR A 79 2.80 4.01 1.21
C THR A 79 1.55 3.16 1.33
N PRO A 80 0.65 3.47 2.29
CA PRO A 80 -0.67 2.86 2.35
C PRO A 80 -1.49 3.22 1.11
N THR A 81 -2.34 2.30 0.66
CA THR A 81 -3.26 2.50 -0.46
C THR A 81 -4.67 2.17 -0.01
N TYR A 82 -5.58 3.15 -0.05
CA TYR A 82 -6.98 2.91 0.21
C TYR A 82 -7.63 2.25 -1.00
N ALA A 83 -8.30 1.11 -0.79
CA ALA A 83 -8.88 0.33 -1.88
C ALA A 83 -9.95 1.11 -2.69
N ALA A 84 -10.65 2.07 -2.09
CA ALA A 84 -11.60 2.91 -2.81
C ALA A 84 -10.89 3.86 -3.78
N ASP A 85 -9.71 4.39 -3.42
CA ASP A 85 -8.94 5.25 -4.31
C ASP A 85 -8.33 4.45 -5.47
N LEU A 86 -7.85 3.22 -5.20
CA LEU A 86 -7.43 2.29 -6.25
C LEU A 86 -8.59 1.91 -7.18
N ALA A 87 -9.78 1.66 -6.64
CA ALA A 87 -10.97 1.37 -7.45
C ALA A 87 -11.35 2.55 -8.35
N GLN A 88 -11.30 3.78 -7.83
CA GLN A 88 -11.53 4.99 -8.63
C GLN A 88 -10.47 5.14 -9.73
N ALA A 89 -9.22 4.81 -9.44
CA ALA A 89 -8.16 4.82 -10.44
C ALA A 89 -8.42 3.80 -11.56
N ILE A 90 -8.87 2.58 -11.22
CA ILE A 90 -9.25 1.55 -12.19
C ILE A 90 -10.39 2.04 -13.09
N MET A 91 -11.46 2.58 -12.50
CA MET A 91 -12.58 3.13 -13.28
C MET A 91 -12.14 4.26 -14.21
N LYS A 92 -11.29 5.17 -13.73
CA LYS A 92 -10.77 6.27 -14.54
C LYS A 92 -9.89 5.79 -15.71
N ILE A 93 -9.16 4.69 -15.55
CA ILE A 93 -8.41 4.05 -16.64
C ILE A 93 -9.37 3.44 -17.68
N ILE A 94 -10.42 2.74 -17.21
CA ILE A 94 -11.43 2.09 -18.08
C ILE A 94 -12.18 3.17 -18.89
N ASP A 95 -12.56 4.26 -18.25
CA ASP A 95 -13.33 5.35 -18.87
C ASP A 95 -12.45 6.34 -19.65
N SER A 96 -11.13 6.12 -19.71
CA SER A 96 -10.22 7.01 -20.41
C SER A 96 -10.45 6.94 -21.93
N PRO A 97 -10.55 8.08 -22.61
CA PRO A 97 -10.64 8.11 -24.09
C PRO A 97 -9.38 7.55 -24.75
N GLU A 98 -8.24 7.58 -24.05
CA GLU A 98 -6.99 6.99 -24.48
C GLU A 98 -6.61 5.86 -23.51
N PHE A 99 -6.84 4.62 -23.92
CA PHE A 99 -6.37 3.45 -23.18
C PHE A 99 -4.92 3.16 -23.57
N VAL A 100 -3.99 3.33 -22.62
CA VAL A 100 -2.56 3.10 -22.84
C VAL A 100 -2.11 1.87 -22.06
N PRO A 101 -1.89 0.73 -22.74
CA PRO A 101 -1.45 -0.52 -22.08
C PRO A 101 -0.11 -0.35 -21.38
N GLY A 102 0.14 -1.18 -20.38
CA GLY A 102 1.43 -1.25 -19.71
C GLY A 102 1.34 -1.41 -18.20
N ILE A 103 2.51 -1.33 -17.57
CA ILE A 103 2.65 -1.42 -16.11
C ILE A 103 2.66 -0.01 -15.53
N TYR A 104 1.92 0.18 -14.45
CA TYR A 104 1.84 1.44 -13.72
C TYR A 104 1.91 1.18 -12.21
N ASN A 105 2.62 2.04 -11.52
CA ASN A 105 2.62 2.08 -10.06
C ASN A 105 1.46 2.97 -9.57
N PHE A 106 0.71 2.49 -8.59
CA PHE A 106 -0.35 3.24 -7.92
C PHE A 106 -0.34 3.00 -6.41
N SER A 107 -0.23 4.06 -5.63
CA SER A 107 -0.51 4.13 -4.20
C SER A 107 -0.99 5.54 -3.89
N ASP A 108 -1.54 5.76 -2.71
CA ASP A 108 -1.81 7.13 -2.26
C ASP A 108 -0.50 7.93 -2.15
N GLU A 109 -0.56 9.26 -2.02
CA GLU A 109 0.64 10.10 -1.86
C GLU A 109 1.16 10.04 -0.42
N GLY A 110 2.44 10.38 -0.25
CA GLY A 110 3.13 10.37 1.02
C GLY A 110 3.87 9.07 1.29
N VAL A 111 4.55 9.03 2.42
CA VAL A 111 5.41 7.90 2.86
C VAL A 111 5.30 7.77 4.37
N CYS A 112 5.25 6.54 4.89
CA CYS A 112 5.28 6.28 6.32
C CYS A 112 5.86 4.89 6.63
N SER A 113 6.17 4.63 7.89
CA SER A 113 6.39 3.29 8.42
C SER A 113 5.07 2.63 8.85
N TRP A 114 5.08 1.32 9.11
CA TRP A 114 3.92 0.66 9.74
C TRP A 114 3.61 1.25 11.11
N PHE A 115 4.64 1.68 11.87
CA PHE A 115 4.48 2.36 13.15
C PHE A 115 3.73 3.69 12.97
N ASP A 116 4.16 4.57 12.04
CA ASP A 116 3.49 5.84 11.78
C ASP A 116 2.04 5.62 11.33
N PHE A 117 1.81 4.59 10.51
CA PHE A 117 0.47 4.23 10.06
C PHE A 117 -0.43 3.80 11.25
N ALA A 118 0.07 2.95 12.16
CA ALA A 118 -0.66 2.54 13.36
C ALA A 118 -0.96 3.71 14.29
N VAL A 119 0.01 4.61 14.51
CA VAL A 119 -0.16 5.84 15.30
C VAL A 119 -1.26 6.71 14.69
N SER A 120 -1.24 6.89 13.36
CA SER A 120 -2.26 7.67 12.66
C SER A 120 -3.65 7.03 12.73
N VAL A 121 -3.74 5.69 12.66
CA VAL A 121 -5.02 4.98 12.86
C VAL A 121 -5.60 5.29 14.24
N HIS A 122 -4.80 5.15 15.31
CA HIS A 122 -5.26 5.43 16.68
C HIS A 122 -5.63 6.91 16.86
N ARG A 123 -4.79 7.83 16.36
CA ARG A 123 -5.04 9.27 16.44
C ARG A 123 -6.35 9.67 15.77
N ILE A 124 -6.60 9.19 14.55
CA ILE A 124 -7.80 9.53 13.78
C ILE A 124 -9.06 8.90 14.40
N ALA A 125 -8.95 7.70 14.97
CA ALA A 125 -10.03 7.00 15.65
C ALA A 125 -10.29 7.50 17.08
N GLY A 126 -9.46 8.42 17.62
CA GLY A 126 -9.58 8.90 18.99
C GLY A 126 -9.18 7.87 20.07
N ILE A 127 -8.43 6.84 19.70
CA ILE A 127 -7.95 5.81 20.63
C ILE A 127 -6.73 6.34 21.40
N SER A 128 -6.91 6.60 22.71
CA SER A 128 -5.86 7.13 23.59
C SER A 128 -5.35 6.12 24.62
N LYS A 129 -6.11 5.06 24.89
CA LYS A 129 -5.79 4.07 25.93
C LYS A 129 -4.70 3.08 25.55
N CYS A 130 -4.45 2.88 24.26
CA CYS A 130 -3.47 1.92 23.76
C CYS A 130 -2.21 2.63 23.26
N LYS A 131 -1.07 2.37 23.89
CA LYS A 131 0.22 2.92 23.47
C LYS A 131 0.79 2.13 22.30
N VAL A 132 1.16 2.79 21.21
CA VAL A 132 1.89 2.18 20.09
C VAL A 132 3.38 2.36 20.33
N LEU A 133 4.14 1.26 20.34
CA LEU A 133 5.58 1.23 20.56
C LEU A 133 6.31 0.86 19.26
N PRO A 134 7.36 1.59 18.85
CA PRO A 134 8.17 1.21 17.71
C PRO A 134 9.07 0.02 18.05
N ILE A 135 9.20 -0.93 17.14
CA ILE A 135 10.16 -2.04 17.19
C ILE A 135 10.82 -2.23 15.84
N GLU A 136 12.00 -2.86 15.80
CA GLU A 136 12.67 -3.23 14.56
C GLU A 136 12.07 -4.53 13.97
N SER A 137 12.21 -4.72 12.66
CA SER A 137 11.74 -5.94 11.97
C SER A 137 12.33 -7.23 12.55
N ARG A 138 13.57 -7.19 13.05
CA ARG A 138 14.23 -8.34 13.68
C ARG A 138 13.58 -8.79 15.00
N GLU A 139 12.85 -7.89 15.65
CA GLU A 139 12.15 -8.15 16.93
C GLU A 139 10.74 -8.71 16.69
N TYR A 140 10.25 -8.63 15.43
CA TYR A 140 8.92 -9.09 15.07
C TYR A 140 8.96 -10.51 14.50
N PRO A 141 8.28 -11.50 15.11
CA PRO A 141 8.29 -12.91 14.66
C PRO A 141 7.46 -13.09 13.38
N ALA A 142 7.93 -12.56 12.25
CA ALA A 142 7.25 -12.68 10.97
C ALA A 142 7.58 -14.01 10.29
N LYS A 143 6.56 -14.73 9.79
CA LYS A 143 6.73 -15.96 9.01
C LYS A 143 7.32 -15.70 7.60
N ALA A 144 7.21 -14.48 7.09
CA ALA A 144 7.68 -14.09 5.77
C ALA A 144 8.57 -12.85 5.86
N VAL A 145 9.66 -12.86 5.10
CA VAL A 145 10.51 -11.68 4.93
C VAL A 145 9.72 -10.60 4.19
N ARG A 146 9.60 -9.44 4.79
CA ARG A 146 8.97 -8.25 4.19
C ARG A 146 10.05 -7.27 3.74
N PRO A 147 9.84 -6.56 2.63
CA PRO A 147 10.78 -5.56 2.16
C PRO A 147 10.88 -4.39 3.14
N PHE A 148 12.08 -3.85 3.35
CA PHE A 148 12.29 -2.63 4.14
C PHE A 148 11.77 -1.39 3.43
N TYR A 149 11.77 -1.39 2.09
CA TYR A 149 11.35 -0.26 1.30
C TYR A 149 10.39 -0.68 0.17
N SER A 150 9.24 -0.03 0.08
CA SER A 150 8.20 -0.33 -0.91
C SER A 150 7.52 0.91 -1.50
N VAL A 151 8.17 2.07 -1.38
CA VAL A 151 7.66 3.32 -1.96
C VAL A 151 7.78 3.30 -3.47
N MET A 152 6.71 3.68 -4.16
CA MET A 152 6.62 3.67 -5.62
C MET A 152 6.46 5.07 -6.19
N ASN A 153 7.08 5.33 -7.34
CA ASN A 153 6.90 6.55 -8.11
C ASN A 153 5.61 6.43 -8.94
N LYS A 154 4.71 7.40 -8.79
CA LYS A 154 3.42 7.45 -9.50
C LYS A 154 3.42 8.42 -10.68
N LYS A 155 4.59 8.95 -11.07
CA LYS A 155 4.70 9.96 -12.15
C LYS A 155 4.14 9.47 -13.48
N LYS A 156 4.38 8.20 -13.83
CA LYS A 156 3.91 7.59 -15.07
C LYS A 156 2.39 7.59 -15.17
N ILE A 157 1.70 7.02 -14.18
CA ILE A 157 0.23 6.94 -14.17
C ILE A 157 -0.41 8.34 -14.12
N LYS A 158 0.15 9.26 -13.31
CA LYS A 158 -0.33 10.66 -13.21
C LYS A 158 -0.22 11.37 -14.55
N LYS A 159 0.89 11.17 -15.27
CA LYS A 159 1.10 11.79 -16.60
C LYS A 159 0.16 11.20 -17.65
N THR A 160 -0.02 9.87 -17.67
CA THR A 160 -0.80 9.16 -18.68
C THR A 160 -2.30 9.43 -18.52
N TYR A 161 -2.82 9.26 -17.29
CA TYR A 161 -4.27 9.29 -17.05
C TYR A 161 -4.74 10.55 -16.29
N LYS A 162 -3.87 11.54 -16.09
CA LYS A 162 -4.17 12.80 -15.39
C LYS A 162 -4.80 12.60 -14.02
N PHE A 163 -4.20 11.71 -13.21
CA PHE A 163 -4.62 11.47 -11.83
C PHE A 163 -4.24 12.61 -10.89
N ASP A 164 -5.18 12.93 -10.02
CA ASP A 164 -4.95 13.60 -8.76
C ASP A 164 -5.09 12.54 -7.65
N ILE A 165 -4.00 12.21 -6.98
CA ILE A 165 -3.93 11.12 -6.00
C ILE A 165 -3.94 11.74 -4.60
N PRO A 166 -4.86 11.37 -3.71
CA PRO A 166 -4.93 11.92 -2.36
C PRO A 166 -3.75 11.48 -1.51
N HIS A 167 -3.45 12.24 -0.45
CA HIS A 167 -2.49 11.82 0.58
C HIS A 167 -3.07 10.68 1.41
N TRP A 168 -2.24 9.72 1.78
CA TRP A 168 -2.68 8.50 2.48
C TRP A 168 -3.42 8.78 3.81
N GLU A 169 -3.08 9.85 4.54
CA GLU A 169 -3.80 10.21 5.77
C GLU A 169 -5.22 10.70 5.50
N GLU A 170 -5.45 11.42 4.40
CA GLU A 170 -6.79 11.87 4.01
C GLU A 170 -7.69 10.66 3.68
N SER A 171 -7.14 9.71 2.93
CA SER A 171 -7.79 8.46 2.58
C SER A 171 -8.04 7.57 3.81
N LEU A 172 -7.07 7.51 4.74
CA LEU A 172 -7.23 6.82 6.01
C LEU A 172 -8.37 7.42 6.83
N LYS A 173 -8.47 8.75 6.90
CA LYS A 173 -9.57 9.43 7.59
C LYS A 173 -10.94 9.06 7.01
N LYS A 174 -11.05 9.02 5.67
CA LYS A 174 -12.29 8.58 4.99
C LYS A 174 -12.65 7.15 5.38
N CYS A 175 -11.67 6.23 5.33
CA CYS A 175 -11.87 4.83 5.68
C CYS A 175 -12.33 4.66 7.15
N ILE A 176 -11.65 5.30 8.09
CA ILE A 176 -11.99 5.22 9.52
C ILE A 176 -13.38 5.80 9.78
N THR A 177 -13.74 6.92 9.14
CA THR A 177 -15.10 7.50 9.26
C THR A 177 -16.19 6.52 8.84
N ILE A 178 -15.93 5.65 7.85
CA ILE A 178 -16.88 4.61 7.44
C ILE A 178 -16.93 3.48 8.47
N LEU A 179 -15.78 3.08 9.03
CA LEU A 179 -15.68 1.98 9.99
C LEU A 179 -16.25 2.30 11.36
N MET A 180 -16.38 3.57 11.72
CA MET A 180 -16.89 4.04 13.02
C MET A 180 -18.38 4.43 12.99
N LYS A 181 -19.05 4.27 11.86
CA LYS A 181 -20.52 4.42 11.73
C LYS A 181 -21.24 3.14 12.08
#